data_db513ca746d597d48d97fe4fbf619e37
#
_entry.id   db513ca746d597d48d97fe4fbf619e37
#
_cell.length_a   1.000
_cell.length_b   1.000
_cell.length_c   1.000
_cell.angle_alpha   90.00
_cell.angle_beta   90.00
_cell.angle_gamma   90.00
#
_symmetry.space_group_name_H-M   'P 1'
#
loop_
_entity.id
_entity.type
_entity.pdbx_description
1 polymer ?
#
loop_
_entity_poly.entity_id
_entity_poly.type
_entity_poly.pdbx_seq_one_letter_code
_entity_poly.pdbx_strand_id
1 'polypeptide(L)'
;RTGRLLQAKTGMLAMTIQAMLRGLNRPVTLVPVYIGYEHVMEVGTYAKELRGSRKEKENAGLVLRTLRKLRNFGLGYVNFGEPIQLNQYLNEHAPEWTKDIDHMGGSKPQWMNPVVNGLANKMMTHINDAAATNALTLCATALLASRQRALSRDSLINQIECYLKLLKNNPYSSTSTVPTETAEELVDHAISL
;
A
#
# COMPACT_ATOMS: atom_id res chain seq x y z
N ARG A 1 -14.27 6.09 0.37
CA ARG A 1 -13.05 5.36 0.02
C ARG A 1 -12.65 5.73 -1.40
N THR A 2 -11.50 6.39 -1.52
CA THR A 2 -11.11 7.10 -2.76
C THR A 2 -10.06 6.33 -3.59
N GLY A 3 -9.63 5.13 -3.14
CA GLY A 3 -8.50 4.40 -3.73
C GLY A 3 -7.12 5.04 -3.47
N ARG A 4 -7.07 6.13 -2.71
CA ARG A 4 -5.82 6.79 -2.33
C ARG A 4 -5.30 6.24 -0.99
N LEU A 5 -3.98 6.27 -0.81
CA LEU A 5 -3.38 6.03 0.50
C LEU A 5 -3.95 7.03 1.52
N LEU A 6 -4.44 6.49 2.63
CA LEU A 6 -4.93 7.31 3.73
C LEU A 6 -3.76 7.89 4.52
N GLN A 7 -4.02 8.99 5.21
CA GLN A 7 -3.04 9.53 6.16
C GLN A 7 -2.70 8.48 7.23
N ALA A 8 -1.42 8.35 7.57
CA ALA A 8 -0.96 7.39 8.55
C ALA A 8 -1.57 7.63 9.93
N LYS A 9 -1.92 6.55 10.63
CA LYS A 9 -2.29 6.59 12.03
C LYS A 9 -1.01 6.45 12.87
N THR A 10 -0.62 7.50 13.55
CA THR A 10 0.67 7.61 14.24
C THR A 10 0.75 6.92 15.59
N GLY A 11 -0.36 6.41 16.13
CA GLY A 11 -0.44 5.86 17.49
C GLY A 11 0.59 4.78 17.79
N MET A 12 0.72 3.76 16.90
CA MET A 12 1.69 2.69 17.12
C MET A 12 3.14 3.17 17.01
N LEU A 13 3.46 4.06 16.07
CA LEU A 13 4.80 4.65 15.97
C LEU A 13 5.16 5.43 17.21
N ALA A 14 4.22 6.22 17.75
CA ALA A 14 4.40 6.94 19.00
C ALA A 14 4.66 5.98 20.19
N MET A 15 3.90 4.87 20.27
CA MET A 15 4.10 3.85 21.30
C MET A 15 5.47 3.17 21.17
N THR A 16 5.94 2.90 19.98
CA THR A 16 7.25 2.30 19.71
C THR A 16 8.38 3.23 20.19
N ILE A 17 8.31 4.52 19.85
CA ILE A 17 9.30 5.52 20.33
C ILE A 17 9.22 5.64 21.84
N GLN A 18 8.02 5.67 22.45
CA GLN A 18 7.87 5.69 23.90
C GLN A 18 8.50 4.46 24.58
N ALA A 19 8.37 3.28 23.98
CA ALA A 19 9.01 2.07 24.51
C ALA A 19 10.54 2.18 24.48
N MET A 20 11.12 2.80 23.45
CA MET A 20 12.57 3.07 23.40
C MET A 20 12.99 4.06 24.50
N LEU A 21 12.22 5.12 24.73
CA LEU A 21 12.48 6.09 25.80
C LEU A 21 12.34 5.48 27.20
N ARG A 22 11.63 4.36 27.34
CA ARG A 22 11.53 3.58 28.60
C ARG A 22 12.65 2.54 28.78
N GLY A 23 13.74 2.67 28.03
CA GLY A 23 14.92 1.80 28.19
C GLY A 23 14.89 0.51 27.36
N LEU A 24 14.15 0.46 26.26
CA LEU A 24 14.26 -0.65 25.30
C LEU A 24 15.64 -0.60 24.60
N ASN A 25 16.59 -1.41 25.05
CA ASN A 25 17.97 -1.43 24.56
C ASN A 25 18.17 -2.27 23.28
N ARG A 26 17.11 -2.58 22.54
CA ARG A 26 17.20 -3.32 21.29
C ARG A 26 17.02 -2.40 20.10
N PRO A 27 17.83 -2.56 19.03
CA PRO A 27 17.60 -1.80 17.81
C PRO A 27 16.24 -2.15 17.21
N VAL A 28 15.50 -1.14 16.80
CA VAL A 28 14.19 -1.28 16.14
C VAL A 28 14.33 -0.91 14.69
N THR A 29 13.91 -1.81 13.80
CA THR A 29 13.80 -1.56 12.37
C THR A 29 12.34 -1.60 11.98
N LEU A 30 11.86 -0.55 11.33
CA LEU A 30 10.52 -0.47 10.77
C LEU A 30 10.59 -0.91 9.31
N VAL A 31 9.80 -1.90 8.94
CA VAL A 31 9.74 -2.42 7.57
C VAL A 31 8.40 -2.02 6.96
N PRO A 32 8.41 -1.12 5.95
CA PRO A 32 7.21 -0.79 5.20
C PRO A 32 6.76 -2.00 4.38
N VAL A 33 5.47 -2.32 4.40
CA VAL A 33 4.92 -3.45 3.63
C VAL A 33 3.75 -2.94 2.80
N TYR A 34 3.88 -3.08 1.47
CA TYR A 34 2.79 -2.88 0.54
C TYR A 34 2.03 -4.20 0.37
N ILE A 35 0.70 -4.12 0.48
CA ILE A 35 -0.19 -5.25 0.20
C ILE A 35 -1.19 -4.79 -0.85
N GLY A 36 -1.15 -5.41 -2.02
CA GLY A 36 -2.06 -5.14 -3.13
C GLY A 36 -2.83 -6.39 -3.55
N TYR A 37 -4.03 -6.19 -4.08
CA TYR A 37 -4.89 -7.25 -4.63
C TYR A 37 -5.40 -6.81 -5.99
N GLU A 38 -5.46 -7.73 -6.94
CA GLU A 38 -6.05 -7.43 -8.25
C GLU A 38 -7.56 -7.25 -8.15
N HIS A 39 -8.24 -8.09 -7.38
CA HIS A 39 -9.67 -7.98 -7.17
C HIS A 39 -10.00 -7.68 -5.72
N VAL A 40 -10.64 -6.54 -5.48
CA VAL A 40 -11.09 -6.15 -4.13
C VAL A 40 -12.47 -6.74 -3.89
N MET A 41 -12.57 -7.66 -2.92
CA MET A 41 -13.84 -8.35 -2.55
C MET A 41 -14.98 -7.38 -2.22
N GLU A 42 -14.63 -6.21 -1.76
CA GLU A 42 -15.57 -5.22 -1.24
C GLU A 42 -16.17 -4.29 -2.32
N VAL A 43 -15.78 -4.39 -3.60
CA VAL A 43 -16.28 -3.49 -4.67
C VAL A 43 -17.80 -3.50 -4.74
N GLY A 44 -18.43 -4.67 -4.66
CA GLY A 44 -19.89 -4.78 -4.63
C GLY A 44 -20.52 -4.16 -3.39
N THR A 45 -19.87 -4.26 -2.24
CA THR A 45 -20.30 -3.66 -0.96
C THR A 45 -20.09 -2.14 -0.99
N TYR A 46 -18.97 -1.66 -1.53
CA TYR A 46 -18.73 -0.23 -1.72
C TYR A 46 -19.71 0.42 -2.69
N ALA A 47 -20.03 -0.26 -3.79
CA ALA A 47 -21.05 0.24 -4.73
C ALA A 47 -22.43 0.35 -4.07
N LYS A 48 -22.78 -0.58 -3.17
CA LYS A 48 -24.03 -0.52 -2.38
C LYS A 48 -23.98 0.60 -1.33
N GLU A 49 -22.86 0.75 -0.59
CA GLU A 49 -22.68 1.84 0.39
C GLU A 49 -22.74 3.23 -0.28
N LEU A 50 -22.12 3.39 -1.46
CA LEU A 50 -22.18 4.63 -2.24
C LEU A 50 -23.60 4.96 -2.73
N ARG A 51 -24.46 3.95 -2.91
CA ARG A 51 -25.89 4.10 -3.25
C ARG A 51 -26.78 4.29 -2.02
N GLY A 52 -26.20 4.42 -0.81
CA GLY A 52 -26.93 4.72 0.42
C GLY A 52 -27.58 3.51 1.10
N SER A 53 -27.20 2.27 0.75
CA SER A 53 -27.73 1.07 1.41
C SER A 53 -27.12 0.88 2.80
N ARG A 54 -27.96 0.59 3.81
CA ARG A 54 -27.50 0.25 5.17
C ARG A 54 -26.69 -1.06 5.17
N LYS A 55 -25.68 -1.15 6.05
CA LYS A 55 -24.92 -2.38 6.31
C LYS A 55 -25.86 -3.53 6.69
N GLU A 56 -25.87 -4.59 5.90
CA GLU A 56 -26.50 -5.84 6.26
C GLU A 56 -25.67 -6.55 7.35
N LYS A 57 -26.35 -7.14 8.33
CA LYS A 57 -25.69 -7.95 9.37
C LYS A 57 -25.06 -9.20 8.75
N GLU A 58 -23.82 -9.47 9.14
CA GLU A 58 -23.07 -10.65 8.71
C GLU A 58 -23.76 -11.93 9.17
N ASN A 59 -24.22 -12.77 8.23
CA ASN A 59 -24.76 -14.10 8.48
C ASN A 59 -23.78 -15.18 8.03
N ALA A 60 -23.68 -16.29 8.77
CA ALA A 60 -22.82 -17.43 8.47
C ALA A 60 -23.00 -17.98 7.03
N GLY A 61 -24.20 -17.89 6.46
CA GLY A 61 -24.47 -18.23 5.07
C GLY A 61 -23.80 -17.31 4.05
N LEU A 62 -23.51 -16.06 4.43
CA LEU A 62 -22.78 -15.10 3.62
C LEU A 62 -21.30 -15.51 3.51
N VAL A 63 -20.71 -16.03 4.57
CA VAL A 63 -19.31 -16.50 4.62
C VAL A 63 -19.11 -17.68 3.65
N LEU A 64 -20.03 -18.66 3.66
CA LEU A 64 -19.96 -19.82 2.75
C LEU A 64 -20.13 -19.42 1.27
N ARG A 65 -20.99 -18.44 1.00
CA ARG A 65 -21.22 -17.88 -0.33
C ARG A 65 -20.01 -17.06 -0.81
N THR A 66 -19.34 -16.38 0.12
CA THR A 66 -18.12 -15.61 -0.12
C THR A 66 -16.94 -16.55 -0.40
N LEU A 67 -16.80 -17.65 0.37
CA LEU A 67 -15.78 -18.69 0.12
C LEU A 67 -15.91 -19.33 -1.27
N ARG A 68 -17.14 -19.51 -1.76
CA ARG A 68 -17.38 -20.01 -3.14
C ARG A 68 -16.99 -18.99 -4.22
N LYS A 69 -17.04 -17.69 -3.93
CA LYS A 69 -16.59 -16.60 -4.80
C LYS A 69 -15.09 -16.37 -4.76
N LEU A 70 -14.39 -16.93 -3.76
CA LEU A 70 -12.92 -16.82 -3.60
C LEU A 70 -12.10 -17.43 -4.76
N ARG A 71 -12.75 -18.12 -5.66
CA ARG A 71 -12.10 -18.85 -6.78
C ARG A 71 -11.50 -17.94 -7.86
N ASN A 72 -11.89 -16.66 -7.92
CA ASN A 72 -11.50 -15.72 -8.98
C ASN A 72 -11.04 -14.36 -8.44
N PHE A 73 -10.15 -14.34 -7.42
CA PHE A 73 -9.67 -13.07 -6.85
C PHE A 73 -8.39 -12.51 -7.48
N GLY A 74 -7.85 -13.20 -8.49
CA GLY A 74 -6.58 -12.79 -9.06
C GLY A 74 -5.42 -12.98 -8.07
N LEU A 75 -4.35 -12.25 -8.30
CA LEU A 75 -3.12 -12.33 -7.53
C LEU A 75 -3.13 -11.31 -6.37
N GLY A 76 -2.48 -11.71 -5.27
CA GLY A 76 -2.12 -10.82 -4.16
C GLY A 76 -0.63 -10.52 -4.21
N TYR A 77 -0.26 -9.27 -3.95
CA TYR A 77 1.11 -8.79 -3.96
C TYR A 77 1.51 -8.37 -2.57
N VAL A 78 2.67 -8.81 -2.11
CA VAL A 78 3.28 -8.38 -0.85
C VAL A 78 4.69 -7.94 -1.16
N ASN A 79 4.94 -6.64 -1.09
CA ASN A 79 6.25 -6.05 -1.34
C ASN A 79 6.76 -5.36 -0.09
N PHE A 80 8.08 -5.43 0.11
CA PHE A 80 8.76 -4.78 1.21
C PHE A 80 9.44 -3.52 0.69
N GLY A 81 9.11 -2.37 1.29
CA GLY A 81 9.78 -1.12 1.03
C GLY A 81 11.10 -1.00 1.79
N GLU A 82 11.81 0.09 1.56
CA GLU A 82 13.09 0.34 2.19
C GLU A 82 12.94 0.43 3.72
N PRO A 83 13.69 -0.38 4.50
CA PRO A 83 13.60 -0.39 5.96
C PRO A 83 14.09 0.92 6.58
N ILE A 84 13.49 1.31 7.70
CA ILE A 84 13.90 2.49 8.46
C ILE A 84 14.47 2.03 9.81
N GLN A 85 15.75 2.29 10.01
CA GLN A 85 16.43 2.10 11.30
C GLN A 85 15.99 3.21 12.26
N LEU A 86 15.21 2.86 13.28
CA LEU A 86 14.58 3.88 14.14
C LEU A 86 15.60 4.70 14.94
N ASN A 87 16.66 4.06 15.42
CA ASN A 87 17.73 4.77 16.13
C ASN A 87 18.42 5.80 15.23
N GLN A 88 18.73 5.43 13.99
CA GLN A 88 19.33 6.35 13.04
C GLN A 88 18.38 7.51 12.73
N TYR A 89 17.11 7.21 12.48
CA TYR A 89 16.10 8.24 12.24
C TYR A 89 15.97 9.23 13.41
N LEU A 90 15.97 8.72 14.64
CA LEU A 90 15.91 9.58 15.83
C LEU A 90 17.18 10.43 15.99
N ASN A 91 18.37 9.87 15.73
CA ASN A 91 19.62 10.63 15.76
C ASN A 91 19.64 11.79 14.75
N GLU A 92 19.02 11.60 13.58
CA GLU A 92 18.94 12.63 12.54
C GLU A 92 17.90 13.72 12.84
N HIS A 93 16.75 13.35 13.46
CA HIS A 93 15.59 14.24 13.60
C HIS A 93 15.33 14.73 15.02
N ALA A 94 15.94 14.12 16.02
CA ALA A 94 15.89 14.49 17.43
C ALA A 94 17.22 14.11 18.11
N PRO A 95 18.36 14.75 17.79
CA PRO A 95 19.69 14.29 18.22
C PRO A 95 19.84 14.08 19.74
N GLU A 96 19.04 14.79 20.53
CA GLU A 96 19.09 14.72 22.00
C GLU A 96 18.10 13.70 22.60
N TRP A 97 17.42 12.88 21.77
CA TRP A 97 16.40 11.93 22.24
C TRP A 97 16.89 10.99 23.34
N THR A 98 18.19 10.67 23.37
CA THR A 98 18.80 9.81 24.39
C THR A 98 18.81 10.43 25.78
N LYS A 99 18.72 11.76 25.88
CA LYS A 99 18.63 12.48 27.19
C LYS A 99 17.28 12.25 27.86
N ASP A 100 16.26 11.91 27.08
CA ASP A 100 14.90 11.66 27.57
C ASP A 100 14.67 10.18 27.96
N ILE A 101 15.70 9.32 27.84
CA ILE A 101 15.62 7.92 28.29
C ILE A 101 15.48 7.93 29.83
N ASP A 102 14.58 7.06 30.32
CA ASP A 102 14.24 6.91 31.75
C ASP A 102 13.56 8.12 32.42
N HIS A 103 13.36 9.22 31.69
CA HIS A 103 12.71 10.42 32.22
C HIS A 103 11.19 10.48 32.01
N MET A 104 10.59 9.40 31.52
CA MET A 104 9.17 9.30 31.14
C MET A 104 8.16 9.22 32.29
N GLY A 105 8.51 9.73 33.46
CA GLY A 105 7.53 9.98 34.55
C GLY A 105 6.66 11.24 34.33
N GLY A 106 6.89 12.00 33.25
CA GLY A 106 6.29 13.30 32.98
C GLY A 106 5.62 13.44 31.63
N SER A 107 5.54 14.65 31.12
CA SER A 107 4.94 15.00 29.84
C SER A 107 5.78 14.50 28.64
N LYS A 108 5.11 14.23 27.52
CA LYS A 108 5.79 13.86 26.28
C LYS A 108 6.79 14.94 25.85
N PRO A 109 8.02 14.56 25.40
CA PRO A 109 8.97 15.52 24.85
C PRO A 109 8.36 16.32 23.69
N GLN A 110 8.67 17.60 23.59
CA GLN A 110 8.11 18.49 22.56
C GLN A 110 8.47 18.04 21.12
N TRP A 111 9.65 17.45 20.94
CA TRP A 111 10.12 16.94 19.64
C TRP A 111 9.35 15.70 19.16
N MET A 112 8.68 14.98 20.04
CA MET A 112 8.12 13.67 19.74
C MET A 112 7.03 13.71 18.66
N ASN A 113 6.08 14.64 18.77
CA ASN A 113 4.97 14.70 17.82
C ASN A 113 5.42 15.02 16.37
N PRO A 114 6.26 16.05 16.12
CA PRO A 114 6.76 16.31 14.77
C PRO A 114 7.61 15.16 14.23
N VAL A 115 8.43 14.50 15.04
CA VAL A 115 9.26 13.36 14.64
C VAL A 115 8.40 12.15 14.27
N VAL A 116 7.38 11.83 15.08
CA VAL A 116 6.44 10.74 14.79
C VAL A 116 5.68 11.00 13.48
N ASN A 117 5.24 12.23 13.24
CA ASN A 117 4.54 12.59 11.99
C ASN A 117 5.47 12.50 10.78
N GLY A 118 6.71 12.96 10.89
CA GLY A 118 7.73 12.82 9.85
C GLY A 118 8.02 11.36 9.53
N LEU A 119 8.21 10.53 10.56
CA LEU A 119 8.40 9.09 10.44
C LEU A 119 7.22 8.41 9.76
N ALA A 120 5.99 8.77 10.15
CA ALA A 120 4.78 8.26 9.53
C ALA A 120 4.69 8.58 8.04
N ASN A 121 5.00 9.81 7.66
CA ASN A 121 5.05 10.21 6.25
C ASN A 121 6.14 9.44 5.49
N LYS A 122 7.34 9.29 6.05
CA LYS A 122 8.41 8.50 5.44
C LYS A 122 7.99 7.04 5.24
N MET A 123 7.36 6.42 6.24
CA MET A 123 6.80 5.07 6.12
C MET A 123 5.78 4.96 5.00
N MET A 124 4.84 5.92 4.88
CA MET A 124 3.84 5.93 3.82
C MET A 124 4.47 6.11 2.44
N THR A 125 5.50 6.93 2.32
CA THR A 125 6.27 7.06 1.07
C THR A 125 6.90 5.73 0.68
N HIS A 126 7.62 5.07 1.60
CA HIS A 126 8.26 3.79 1.32
C HIS A 126 7.25 2.66 1.02
N ILE A 127 6.03 2.68 1.63
CA ILE A 127 4.95 1.76 1.26
C ILE A 127 4.49 2.03 -0.18
N ASN A 128 4.33 3.31 -0.56
CA ASN A 128 3.93 3.68 -1.91
C ASN A 128 5.02 3.35 -2.95
N ASP A 129 6.27 3.53 -2.59
CA ASP A 129 7.43 3.19 -3.43
C ASP A 129 7.53 1.69 -3.71
N ALA A 130 7.06 0.86 -2.77
CA ALA A 130 6.98 -0.59 -2.92
C ALA A 130 5.73 -1.08 -3.67
N ALA A 131 4.95 -0.17 -4.29
CA ALA A 131 3.73 -0.54 -4.99
C ALA A 131 4.00 -1.52 -6.15
N ALA A 132 3.10 -2.50 -6.30
CA ALA A 132 3.12 -3.42 -7.42
C ALA A 132 2.21 -2.92 -8.55
N THR A 133 2.74 -2.96 -9.77
CA THR A 133 1.92 -2.82 -10.98
C THR A 133 1.39 -4.19 -11.38
N ASN A 134 0.12 -4.28 -11.72
CA ASN A 134 -0.52 -5.54 -12.11
C ASN A 134 -1.32 -5.42 -13.41
N ALA A 135 -1.75 -6.55 -13.97
CA ALA A 135 -2.48 -6.65 -15.22
C ALA A 135 -3.73 -5.76 -15.23
N LEU A 136 -4.55 -5.86 -14.17
CA LEU A 136 -5.82 -5.14 -14.09
C LEU A 136 -5.62 -3.62 -14.08
N THR A 137 -4.64 -3.13 -13.31
CA THR A 137 -4.35 -1.69 -13.22
C THR A 137 -3.79 -1.13 -14.53
N LEU A 138 -2.94 -1.88 -15.23
CA LEU A 138 -2.41 -1.50 -16.55
C LEU A 138 -3.54 -1.42 -17.59
N CYS A 139 -4.36 -2.47 -17.71
CA CYS A 139 -5.48 -2.51 -18.65
C CYS A 139 -6.52 -1.42 -18.33
N ALA A 140 -6.87 -1.24 -17.06
CA ALA A 140 -7.79 -0.19 -16.64
C ALA A 140 -7.25 1.21 -16.99
N THR A 141 -5.95 1.45 -16.78
CA THR A 141 -5.31 2.73 -17.12
C THR A 141 -5.39 3.00 -18.62
N ALA A 142 -5.08 1.99 -19.47
CA ALA A 142 -5.16 2.11 -20.91
C ALA A 142 -6.59 2.39 -21.39
N LEU A 143 -7.56 1.66 -20.86
CA LEU A 143 -8.97 1.85 -21.21
C LEU A 143 -9.51 3.21 -20.77
N LEU A 144 -9.17 3.66 -19.55
CA LEU A 144 -9.60 4.96 -19.04
C LEU A 144 -8.97 6.13 -19.79
N ALA A 145 -7.75 5.96 -20.30
CA ALA A 145 -7.07 6.96 -21.13
C ALA A 145 -7.64 7.04 -22.55
N SER A 146 -8.30 6.00 -23.03
CA SER A 146 -8.90 5.99 -24.38
C SER A 146 -10.17 6.86 -24.41
N ARG A 147 -10.39 7.56 -25.55
CA ARG A 147 -11.50 8.50 -25.72
C ARG A 147 -12.88 7.85 -25.54
N GLN A 148 -13.03 6.61 -25.98
CA GLN A 148 -14.29 5.84 -25.90
C GLN A 148 -14.32 4.87 -24.72
N ARG A 149 -13.27 4.83 -23.89
CA ARG A 149 -13.07 3.83 -22.83
C ARG A 149 -13.15 2.39 -23.36
N ALA A 150 -12.78 2.23 -24.61
CA ALA A 150 -12.75 0.95 -25.32
C ALA A 150 -11.54 0.93 -26.27
N LEU A 151 -10.91 -0.22 -26.37
CA LEU A 151 -9.80 -0.49 -27.30
C LEU A 151 -10.01 -1.88 -27.90
N SER A 152 -9.55 -2.11 -29.14
CA SER A 152 -9.40 -3.46 -29.66
C SER A 152 -8.35 -4.23 -28.83
N ARG A 153 -8.42 -5.56 -28.82
CA ARG A 153 -7.43 -6.39 -28.09
C ARG A 153 -6.00 -6.05 -28.51
N ASP A 154 -5.73 -5.94 -29.82
CA ASP A 154 -4.40 -5.64 -30.36
C ASP A 154 -3.92 -4.24 -29.94
N SER A 155 -4.82 -3.24 -29.98
CA SER A 155 -4.50 -1.88 -29.51
C SER A 155 -4.20 -1.87 -28.01
N LEU A 156 -4.90 -2.66 -27.22
CA LEU A 156 -4.66 -2.77 -25.78
C LEU A 156 -3.29 -3.43 -25.52
N ILE A 157 -2.97 -4.53 -26.20
CA ILE A 157 -1.67 -5.21 -26.10
C ILE A 157 -0.54 -4.23 -26.42
N ASN A 158 -0.61 -3.53 -27.55
CA ASN A 158 0.40 -2.55 -27.94
C ASN A 158 0.56 -1.43 -26.90
N GLN A 159 -0.53 -0.97 -26.30
CA GLN A 159 -0.49 0.04 -25.26
C GLN A 159 0.16 -0.49 -23.97
N ILE A 160 -0.16 -1.75 -23.59
CA ILE A 160 0.47 -2.39 -22.42
C ILE A 160 1.96 -2.63 -22.66
N GLU A 161 2.38 -3.04 -23.86
CA GLU A 161 3.81 -3.13 -24.19
C GLU A 161 4.54 -1.80 -24.00
N CYS A 162 3.91 -0.70 -24.46
CA CYS A 162 4.48 0.64 -24.27
C CYS A 162 4.64 0.96 -22.78
N TYR A 163 3.61 0.69 -21.96
CA TYR A 163 3.67 0.92 -20.52
C TYR A 163 4.73 0.06 -19.84
N LEU A 164 4.83 -1.22 -20.19
CA LEU A 164 5.88 -2.10 -19.67
C LEU A 164 7.29 -1.61 -20.00
N LYS A 165 7.51 -1.16 -21.23
CA LYS A 165 8.79 -0.57 -21.65
C LYS A 165 9.11 0.71 -20.86
N LEU A 166 8.13 1.58 -20.66
CA LEU A 166 8.29 2.79 -19.85
C LEU A 166 8.63 2.47 -18.41
N LEU A 167 7.88 1.58 -17.78
CA LEU A 167 8.08 1.20 -16.37
C LEU A 167 9.41 0.48 -16.14
N LYS A 168 9.87 -0.34 -17.09
CA LYS A 168 11.17 -1.02 -17.01
C LYS A 168 12.34 -0.06 -17.18
N ASN A 169 12.22 0.93 -18.08
CA ASN A 169 13.29 1.90 -18.34
C ASN A 169 13.32 3.03 -17.31
N ASN A 170 12.15 3.40 -16.76
CA ASN A 170 12.00 4.46 -15.76
C ASN A 170 11.09 3.95 -14.63
N PRO A 171 11.59 3.08 -13.75
CA PRO A 171 10.81 2.58 -12.63
C PRO A 171 10.44 3.73 -11.70
N TYR A 172 9.24 3.69 -11.14
CA TYR A 172 8.76 4.67 -10.17
C TYR A 172 9.68 4.77 -8.95
N SER A 173 10.17 3.62 -8.49
CA SER A 173 11.15 3.51 -7.41
C SER A 173 11.97 2.22 -7.57
N SER A 174 13.07 2.10 -6.81
CA SER A 174 13.91 0.89 -6.77
C SER A 174 13.20 -0.32 -6.15
N THR A 175 12.14 -0.10 -5.37
CA THR A 175 11.37 -1.14 -4.67
C THR A 175 10.03 -1.46 -5.35
N SER A 176 9.64 -0.70 -6.38
CA SER A 176 8.43 -0.97 -7.15
C SER A 176 8.58 -2.22 -8.00
N THR A 177 7.50 -3.00 -8.13
CA THR A 177 7.50 -4.20 -8.98
C THR A 177 6.70 -3.99 -10.25
N VAL A 178 7.31 -4.43 -11.37
CA VAL A 178 6.70 -4.41 -12.70
C VAL A 178 6.53 -5.86 -13.16
N PRO A 179 5.40 -6.22 -13.77
CA PRO A 179 5.17 -7.57 -14.29
C PRO A 179 6.29 -8.05 -15.22
N THR A 180 6.60 -9.33 -15.15
CA THR A 180 7.56 -10.01 -16.02
C THR A 180 6.90 -10.67 -17.23
N GLU A 181 5.60 -10.89 -17.15
CA GLU A 181 4.75 -11.48 -18.18
C GLU A 181 4.73 -10.60 -19.43
N THR A 182 4.35 -11.19 -20.55
CA THR A 182 4.13 -10.47 -21.81
C THR A 182 2.86 -9.62 -21.75
N ALA A 183 2.77 -8.61 -22.60
CA ALA A 183 1.57 -7.78 -22.68
C ALA A 183 0.32 -8.58 -23.04
N GLU A 184 0.47 -9.61 -23.88
CA GLU A 184 -0.61 -10.52 -24.27
C GLU A 184 -1.13 -11.33 -23.08
N GLU A 185 -0.22 -11.95 -22.30
CA GLU A 185 -0.58 -12.71 -21.10
C GLU A 185 -1.27 -11.83 -20.05
N LEU A 186 -0.79 -10.59 -19.87
CA LEU A 186 -1.42 -9.64 -18.93
C LEU A 186 -2.83 -9.24 -19.37
N VAL A 187 -3.03 -9.01 -20.68
CA VAL A 187 -4.36 -8.68 -21.21
C VAL A 187 -5.32 -9.86 -21.05
N ASP A 188 -4.88 -11.07 -21.36
CA ASP A 188 -5.71 -12.28 -21.21
C ASP A 188 -6.03 -12.55 -19.74
N HIS A 189 -5.06 -12.37 -18.85
CA HIS A 189 -5.29 -12.46 -17.42
C HIS A 189 -6.32 -11.42 -16.94
N ALA A 190 -6.16 -10.15 -17.32
CA ALA A 190 -7.10 -9.10 -16.93
C ALA A 190 -8.53 -9.33 -17.44
N ILE A 191 -8.69 -9.95 -18.63
CA ILE A 191 -10.01 -10.30 -19.19
C ILE A 191 -10.63 -11.50 -18.44
N SER A 192 -9.82 -12.40 -17.91
CA SER A 192 -10.29 -13.59 -17.20
C SER A 192 -10.81 -13.32 -15.78
N LEU A 193 -10.47 -12.15 -15.20
CA LEU A 193 -10.88 -11.68 -13.86
C LEU A 193 -12.27 -11.05 -13.88
#